data_1442cdd61e601fa50471eb9a3521967f
#
_entry.id   1442cdd61e601fa50471eb9a3521967f
#
_cell.length_a   1.000
_cell.length_b   1.000
_cell.length_c   1.000
_cell.angle_alpha   90.00
_cell.angle_beta   90.00
_cell.angle_gamma   90.00
#
_symmetry.space_group_name_H-M   'P 1'
#
loop_
_entity.id
_entity.type
_entity.pdbx_description
1 polymer ?
#
loop_
_entity_poly.entity_id
_entity_poly.type
_entity_poly.pdbx_seq_one_letter_code
_entity_poly.pdbx_strand_id
1 'polypeptide(L)'
;MTNQPSRPADVPGLDPESNARWQARFRAPRVTLPDWAAQAPARCLYNSDQTGTVELYAWDRVTDTHRQVTDRPNGTLSGSLSADGENIWWFSDSDGDEWGHWMVQPFAGGADQPAAAGLEPAYSAGLDIGLRVAVIGRSTDDGTQILRRSSDGSITPLYEHPESAYVGGLSRDETLLAIGHSEHGDARHLALRIVSTVDGSVVADRWDGENLGLSSFGFAPVIGDPRLLVSHERRGRPELLIWDTAADTESEIPLDLPGEVSGSWYPDGAALLIGHDYAARTELYRYDLGDASLQRLNTPAGVVSGATARPDGAVEFSWSSSVHPPAIRAVGGALVLAPPGDAPPEAFPVQDAWVDGPGGTIHALVVRPPNREPPYATAFLIHGGPEASDEDAFRARRAAYVEAGYAVVHVNYRGSTGYGSTWRDALAGRPGLTECDDIAAVHDWARSSGLANPARCILAGGSWGGYLTLLGMGTQPDRWVAGVAEVPVADYLAAYEDEMESLRAFDRALFGGSPTEVGDLYRRCSPISYVDAVRAPVLVLAGANDPRCPSRQIENYLTALADRGKEHEVYRFDAGHGSLVIEETIRQVAVGLEFCMRHVPPR
;
A
#
# COMPACT_ATOMS: atom_id res chain seq x y z
N MET A 1 5.67 9.08 29.63
CA MET A 1 4.84 8.03 28.99
C MET A 1 3.91 7.48 30.05
N THR A 2 2.65 7.85 30.05
CA THR A 2 1.66 7.28 30.98
C THR A 2 1.15 6.01 30.30
N ASN A 3 1.54 4.85 30.84
CA ASN A 3 0.94 3.56 30.51
C ASN A 3 -0.58 3.71 30.68
N GLN A 4 -1.32 3.93 29.60
CA GLN A 4 -2.77 3.83 29.65
C GLN A 4 -3.08 2.34 29.95
N PRO A 5 -3.94 2.03 30.93
CA PRO A 5 -4.34 0.66 31.20
C PRO A 5 -4.91 0.07 29.92
N SER A 6 -4.58 -1.20 29.63
CA SER A 6 -5.07 -1.92 28.44
C SER A 6 -6.59 -1.75 28.34
N ARG A 7 -7.06 -0.89 27.40
CA ARG A 7 -8.49 -0.66 27.19
C ARG A 7 -9.09 -1.97 26.68
N PRO A 8 -10.26 -2.40 27.16
CA PRO A 8 -10.93 -3.58 26.63
C PRO A 8 -11.16 -3.43 25.13
N ALA A 9 -10.94 -4.49 24.36
CA ALA A 9 -11.20 -4.50 22.94
C ALA A 9 -12.71 -4.64 22.60
N ASP A 10 -13.55 -4.94 23.58
CA ASP A 10 -14.99 -5.02 23.41
C ASP A 10 -15.61 -3.63 23.25
N VAL A 11 -16.41 -3.46 22.21
CA VAL A 11 -17.11 -2.22 21.92
C VAL A 11 -18.40 -2.17 22.75
N PRO A 12 -18.56 -1.17 23.65
CA PRO A 12 -19.77 -1.02 24.42
C PRO A 12 -21.01 -0.84 23.53
N GLY A 13 -22.06 -1.61 23.83
CA GLY A 13 -23.33 -1.58 23.06
C GLY A 13 -23.41 -2.59 21.93
N LEU A 14 -22.33 -3.29 21.58
CA LEU A 14 -22.39 -4.52 20.80
C LEU A 14 -22.63 -5.71 21.74
N ASP A 15 -23.41 -6.69 21.26
CA ASP A 15 -23.57 -7.94 21.96
C ASP A 15 -22.25 -8.76 21.98
N PRO A 16 -22.06 -9.68 22.94
CA PRO A 16 -20.81 -10.44 23.06
C PRO A 16 -20.46 -11.28 21.82
N GLU A 17 -21.45 -11.80 21.09
CA GLU A 17 -21.24 -12.61 19.88
C GLU A 17 -20.71 -11.74 18.75
N SER A 18 -21.30 -10.57 18.51
CA SER A 18 -20.82 -9.60 17.52
C SER A 18 -19.40 -9.11 17.86
N ASN A 19 -19.11 -8.81 19.15
CA ASN A 19 -17.75 -8.47 19.60
C ASN A 19 -16.76 -9.61 19.29
N ALA A 20 -17.10 -10.84 19.59
CA ALA A 20 -16.25 -11.99 19.32
C ALA A 20 -16.02 -12.18 17.79
N ARG A 21 -17.07 -12.04 16.96
CA ARG A 21 -16.98 -12.25 15.50
C ARG A 21 -16.10 -11.23 14.81
N TRP A 22 -16.27 -9.92 15.10
CA TRP A 22 -15.44 -8.93 14.42
C TRP A 22 -13.97 -9.04 14.82
N GLN A 23 -13.67 -9.32 16.10
CA GLN A 23 -12.29 -9.51 16.57
C GLN A 23 -11.65 -10.79 15.99
N ALA A 24 -12.42 -11.88 15.86
CA ALA A 24 -11.95 -13.13 15.27
C ALA A 24 -11.46 -12.93 13.82
N ARG A 25 -12.03 -11.99 13.05
CA ARG A 25 -11.57 -11.67 11.70
C ARG A 25 -10.18 -11.04 11.66
N PHE A 26 -9.77 -10.38 12.74
CA PHE A 26 -8.40 -9.86 12.87
C PHE A 26 -7.43 -10.93 13.41
N ARG A 27 -7.87 -11.74 14.38
CA ARG A 27 -7.03 -12.76 15.02
C ARG A 27 -6.80 -14.00 14.17
N ALA A 28 -7.63 -14.24 13.17
CA ALA A 28 -7.41 -15.36 12.26
C ALA A 28 -6.09 -15.16 11.50
N PRO A 29 -5.14 -16.08 11.59
CA PRO A 29 -3.84 -15.96 10.97
C PRO A 29 -3.92 -15.78 9.47
N ARG A 30 -3.00 -14.99 8.94
CA ARG A 30 -2.84 -14.72 7.50
C ARG A 30 -1.44 -15.11 7.06
N VAL A 31 -1.32 -15.41 5.78
CA VAL A 31 -0.04 -15.65 5.11
C VAL A 31 -0.02 -14.86 3.82
N THR A 32 1.15 -14.34 3.44
CA THR A 32 1.35 -13.70 2.13
C THR A 32 1.72 -14.75 1.08
N LEU A 33 1.63 -14.36 -0.21
CA LEU A 33 2.17 -15.18 -1.29
C LEU A 33 3.66 -15.42 -1.02
N PRO A 34 4.12 -16.69 -0.97
CA PRO A 34 5.53 -16.97 -0.73
C PRO A 34 6.42 -16.48 -1.88
N ASP A 35 7.40 -15.64 -1.56
CA ASP A 35 8.54 -15.39 -2.44
C ASP A 35 9.43 -16.65 -2.49
N TRP A 36 10.13 -16.88 -3.60
CA TRP A 36 10.92 -18.09 -3.80
C TRP A 36 12.30 -17.79 -4.41
N ALA A 37 13.30 -18.53 -3.94
CA ALA A 37 14.66 -18.35 -4.40
C ALA A 37 14.84 -18.84 -5.83
N ALA A 38 15.35 -18.01 -6.72
CA ALA A 38 15.43 -18.26 -8.16
C ALA A 38 16.24 -19.51 -8.56
N GLN A 39 17.23 -19.92 -7.75
CA GLN A 39 18.03 -21.14 -7.97
C GLN A 39 17.67 -22.30 -7.02
N ALA A 40 16.86 -22.01 -5.99
CA ALA A 40 16.37 -23.00 -5.04
C ALA A 40 14.85 -22.81 -4.83
N PRO A 41 14.02 -23.03 -5.86
CA PRO A 41 12.60 -22.63 -5.85
C PRO A 41 11.75 -23.36 -4.79
N ALA A 42 12.27 -24.37 -4.12
CA ALA A 42 11.62 -24.96 -2.97
C ALA A 42 11.83 -24.15 -1.68
N ARG A 43 12.81 -23.25 -1.62
CA ARG A 43 13.03 -22.34 -0.49
C ARG A 43 12.22 -21.09 -0.69
N CYS A 44 11.32 -20.83 0.25
CA CYS A 44 10.36 -19.73 0.18
C CYS A 44 10.43 -18.85 1.44
N LEU A 45 10.03 -17.60 1.29
CA LEU A 45 9.86 -16.63 2.37
C LEU A 45 8.45 -16.04 2.30
N TYR A 46 7.77 -15.90 3.42
CA TYR A 46 6.45 -15.28 3.49
C TYR A 46 6.25 -14.56 4.82
N ASN A 47 5.27 -13.66 4.89
CA ASN A 47 4.85 -13.07 6.15
C ASN A 47 3.66 -13.83 6.73
N SER A 48 3.60 -13.90 8.07
CA SER A 48 2.43 -14.37 8.80
C SER A 48 2.28 -13.64 10.13
N ASP A 49 1.04 -13.45 10.55
CA ASP A 49 0.66 -12.88 11.84
C ASP A 49 0.22 -13.95 12.87
N GLN A 50 0.58 -15.21 12.64
CA GLN A 50 0.16 -16.37 13.45
C GLN A 50 0.57 -16.31 14.92
N THR A 51 1.58 -15.52 15.26
CA THR A 51 2.04 -15.28 16.65
C THR A 51 1.39 -14.04 17.28
N GLY A 52 0.46 -13.39 16.56
CA GLY A 52 -0.17 -12.13 16.99
C GLY A 52 0.57 -10.87 16.53
N THR A 53 1.71 -11.05 15.86
CA THR A 53 2.52 -9.98 15.27
C THR A 53 2.94 -10.44 13.87
N VAL A 54 2.96 -9.52 12.89
CA VAL A 54 3.40 -9.84 11.53
C VAL A 54 4.90 -10.06 11.53
N GLU A 55 5.33 -11.26 11.14
CA GLU A 55 6.72 -11.67 11.10
C GLU A 55 7.05 -12.43 9.81
N LEU A 56 8.34 -12.59 9.52
CA LEU A 56 8.83 -13.36 8.39
C LEU A 56 8.97 -14.84 8.74
N TYR A 57 8.63 -15.70 7.79
CA TYR A 57 8.72 -17.17 7.89
C TYR A 57 9.42 -17.76 6.68
N ALA A 58 10.43 -18.59 6.92
CA ALA A 58 11.06 -19.42 5.91
C ALA A 58 10.28 -20.74 5.75
N TRP A 59 10.07 -21.17 4.51
CA TRP A 59 9.41 -22.43 4.17
C TRP A 59 10.25 -23.25 3.18
N ASP A 60 10.68 -24.41 3.61
CA ASP A 60 11.29 -25.42 2.72
C ASP A 60 10.19 -26.36 2.23
N ARG A 61 9.80 -26.26 0.97
CA ARG A 61 8.72 -27.04 0.36
C ARG A 61 9.09 -28.51 0.13
N VAL A 62 10.38 -28.88 0.16
CA VAL A 62 10.81 -30.28 0.03
C VAL A 62 10.50 -31.06 1.29
N THR A 63 10.78 -30.45 2.43
CA THR A 63 10.58 -31.06 3.76
C THR A 63 9.28 -30.64 4.43
N ASP A 64 8.56 -29.67 3.82
CA ASP A 64 7.38 -29.00 4.39
C ASP A 64 7.65 -28.42 5.78
N THR A 65 8.83 -27.81 5.96
CA THR A 65 9.28 -27.25 7.23
C THR A 65 9.15 -25.74 7.22
N HIS A 66 8.46 -25.20 8.21
CA HIS A 66 8.31 -23.76 8.43
C HIS A 66 9.13 -23.32 9.64
N ARG A 67 9.82 -22.18 9.51
CA ARG A 67 10.60 -21.58 10.55
C ARG A 67 10.29 -20.08 10.64
N GLN A 68 9.96 -19.60 11.84
CA GLN A 68 9.90 -18.16 12.09
C GLN A 68 11.31 -17.57 11.97
N VAL A 69 11.45 -16.51 11.17
CA VAL A 69 12.72 -15.84 10.86
C VAL A 69 12.98 -14.69 11.83
N THR A 70 11.97 -13.87 12.06
CA THR A 70 12.02 -12.69 12.92
C THR A 70 11.02 -12.84 14.07
N ASP A 71 11.35 -12.22 15.22
CA ASP A 71 10.49 -12.17 16.41
C ASP A 71 10.74 -10.81 17.10
N ARG A 72 9.97 -9.80 16.69
CA ARG A 72 10.16 -8.42 17.11
C ARG A 72 8.90 -7.87 17.77
N PRO A 73 9.02 -7.01 18.82
CA PRO A 73 7.86 -6.46 19.52
C PRO A 73 6.87 -5.74 18.61
N ASN A 74 7.35 -5.01 17.58
CA ASN A 74 6.54 -4.28 16.60
C ASN A 74 6.50 -4.94 15.22
N GLY A 75 7.01 -6.18 15.12
CA GLY A 75 6.94 -6.98 13.90
C GLY A 75 7.99 -6.67 12.84
N THR A 76 7.93 -7.45 11.75
CA THR A 76 8.79 -7.28 10.57
C THR A 76 7.98 -7.47 9.31
N LEU A 77 8.01 -6.47 8.42
CA LEU A 77 7.25 -6.52 7.17
C LEU A 77 8.13 -6.91 5.97
N SER A 78 9.33 -6.34 5.86
CA SER A 78 10.15 -6.44 4.66
C SER A 78 11.24 -7.51 4.79
N GLY A 79 11.29 -8.41 3.82
CA GLY A 79 12.34 -9.42 3.69
C GLY A 79 12.42 -9.99 2.29
N SER A 80 13.57 -10.56 1.95
CA SER A 80 13.85 -11.17 0.66
C SER A 80 14.83 -12.34 0.79
N LEU A 81 14.80 -13.26 -0.18
CA LEU A 81 15.72 -14.39 -0.28
C LEU A 81 16.90 -14.05 -1.20
N SER A 82 18.11 -14.53 -0.86
CA SER A 82 19.19 -14.60 -1.84
C SER A 82 18.80 -15.52 -3.00
N ALA A 83 19.35 -15.28 -4.20
CA ALA A 83 19.00 -16.04 -5.40
C ALA A 83 19.27 -17.55 -5.27
N ASP A 84 20.27 -17.97 -4.46
CA ASP A 84 20.57 -19.37 -4.12
C ASP A 84 19.70 -19.93 -2.98
N GLY A 85 18.93 -19.07 -2.31
CA GLY A 85 18.10 -19.43 -1.17
C GLY A 85 18.88 -19.76 0.11
N GLU A 86 20.17 -19.46 0.18
CA GLU A 86 21.00 -19.77 1.36
C GLU A 86 20.83 -18.74 2.47
N ASN A 87 20.45 -17.47 2.13
CA ASN A 87 20.32 -16.37 3.07
C ASN A 87 18.97 -15.67 2.95
N ILE A 88 18.50 -15.16 4.08
CA ILE A 88 17.33 -14.30 4.20
C ILE A 88 17.81 -12.93 4.63
N TRP A 89 17.39 -11.91 3.89
CA TRP A 89 17.61 -10.51 4.22
C TRP A 89 16.31 -9.93 4.76
N TRP A 90 16.39 -9.11 5.80
CA TRP A 90 15.23 -8.48 6.39
C TRP A 90 15.57 -7.07 6.90
N PHE A 91 14.58 -6.17 6.86
CA PHE A 91 14.78 -4.79 7.26
C PHE A 91 14.47 -4.61 8.74
N SER A 92 15.43 -4.07 9.48
CA SER A 92 15.35 -3.80 10.92
C SER A 92 15.22 -2.31 11.16
N ASP A 93 14.02 -1.85 11.41
CA ASP A 93 13.71 -0.49 11.87
C ASP A 93 13.60 -0.40 13.39
N SER A 94 13.32 0.79 13.94
CA SER A 94 13.07 1.01 15.36
C SER A 94 11.60 1.34 15.57
N ASP A 95 10.86 0.36 16.14
CA ASP A 95 9.46 0.58 16.56
C ASP A 95 8.51 1.07 15.45
N GLY A 96 8.79 0.68 14.19
CA GLY A 96 7.98 1.01 13.03
C GLY A 96 8.25 2.38 12.43
N ASP A 97 9.37 3.03 12.77
CA ASP A 97 9.80 4.34 12.22
C ASP A 97 10.36 4.26 10.79
N GLU A 98 10.43 3.06 10.21
CA GLU A 98 10.97 2.77 8.86
C GLU A 98 12.44 3.19 8.68
N TRP A 99 13.13 3.62 9.73
CA TRP A 99 14.53 4.04 9.74
C TRP A 99 15.42 2.93 10.29
N GLY A 100 16.23 2.29 9.44
CA GLY A 100 16.91 1.08 9.86
C GLY A 100 17.99 0.57 8.94
N HIS A 101 18.26 -0.72 9.08
CA HIS A 101 19.28 -1.46 8.35
C HIS A 101 18.72 -2.76 7.76
N TRP A 102 19.31 -3.18 6.65
CA TRP A 102 19.15 -4.55 6.19
C TRP A 102 20.02 -5.50 7.04
N MET A 103 19.39 -6.54 7.56
CA MET A 103 20.02 -7.64 8.29
C MET A 103 20.03 -8.89 7.42
N VAL A 104 20.94 -9.81 7.70
CA VAL A 104 21.04 -11.09 6.99
C VAL A 104 21.24 -12.24 7.97
N GLN A 105 20.55 -13.36 7.72
CA GLN A 105 20.75 -14.62 8.43
C GLN A 105 20.68 -15.82 7.46
N PRO A 106 21.29 -16.97 7.83
CA PRO A 106 21.13 -18.20 7.03
C PRO A 106 19.68 -18.66 6.95
N PHE A 107 19.27 -19.22 5.81
CA PHE A 107 17.93 -19.79 5.62
C PHE A 107 17.60 -20.85 6.68
N ALA A 108 18.57 -21.69 7.04
CA ALA A 108 18.43 -22.73 8.06
C ALA A 108 18.34 -22.18 9.50
N GLY A 109 18.54 -20.88 9.69
CA GLY A 109 18.63 -20.22 10.99
C GLY A 109 20.06 -19.98 11.42
N GLY A 110 20.23 -19.00 12.30
CA GLY A 110 21.53 -18.53 12.81
C GLY A 110 21.43 -17.13 13.37
N ALA A 111 22.56 -16.55 13.72
CA ALA A 111 22.61 -15.18 14.21
C ALA A 111 22.40 -14.18 13.08
N ASP A 112 21.61 -13.15 13.35
CA ASP A 112 21.46 -11.99 12.49
C ASP A 112 22.75 -11.18 12.45
N GLN A 113 23.10 -10.67 11.26
CA GLN A 113 24.23 -9.79 11.06
C GLN A 113 23.82 -8.62 10.15
N PRO A 114 24.41 -7.43 10.32
CA PRO A 114 24.20 -6.34 9.37
C PRO A 114 24.60 -6.77 7.96
N ALA A 115 23.71 -6.59 7.00
CA ALA A 115 23.97 -6.92 5.59
C ALA A 115 25.10 -6.07 5.00
N ALA A 116 25.27 -4.84 5.49
CA ALA A 116 26.32 -3.91 5.08
C ALA A 116 26.90 -3.23 6.33
N ALA A 117 27.95 -3.83 6.89
CA ALA A 117 28.60 -3.30 8.08
C ALA A 117 29.17 -1.90 7.84
N GLY A 118 28.94 -0.97 8.75
CA GLY A 118 29.44 0.41 8.70
C GLY A 118 28.57 1.39 7.90
N LEU A 119 27.43 0.98 7.35
CA LEU A 119 26.42 1.91 6.87
C LEU A 119 25.56 2.40 8.04
N GLU A 120 25.33 3.72 8.09
CA GLU A 120 24.37 4.31 9.02
C GLU A 120 22.93 3.90 8.65
N PRO A 121 21.96 3.98 9.58
CA PRO A 121 20.55 3.75 9.28
C PRO A 121 20.04 4.69 8.18
N ALA A 122 19.02 4.24 7.45
CA ALA A 122 18.34 5.04 6.43
C ALA A 122 16.95 4.45 6.15
N TYR A 123 16.10 5.19 5.46
CA TYR A 123 14.91 4.63 4.83
C TYR A 123 15.31 3.72 3.67
N SER A 124 14.58 2.64 3.45
CA SER A 124 14.85 1.76 2.32
C SER A 124 14.35 2.38 1.01
N ALA A 125 15.24 2.46 0.01
CA ALA A 125 14.91 2.80 -1.38
C ALA A 125 15.01 1.56 -2.30
N GLY A 126 14.75 0.37 -1.74
CA GLY A 126 14.73 -0.91 -2.44
C GLY A 126 15.94 -1.79 -2.17
N LEU A 127 15.78 -3.06 -2.52
CA LEU A 127 16.78 -4.10 -2.39
C LEU A 127 16.63 -5.08 -3.56
N ASP A 128 17.74 -5.51 -4.16
CA ASP A 128 17.76 -6.67 -5.03
C ASP A 128 19.03 -7.52 -4.74
N ILE A 129 18.86 -8.85 -4.74
CA ILE A 129 19.89 -9.77 -4.26
C ILE A 129 20.20 -10.81 -5.34
N GLY A 130 21.34 -10.64 -6.00
CA GLY A 130 21.91 -11.64 -6.89
C GLY A 130 22.69 -12.74 -6.16
N LEU A 131 23.53 -13.42 -6.90
CA LEU A 131 24.46 -14.45 -6.38
C LEU A 131 25.79 -13.87 -5.93
N ARG A 132 26.27 -12.85 -6.64
CA ARG A 132 27.61 -12.24 -6.45
C ARG A 132 27.51 -10.83 -5.87
N VAL A 133 26.42 -10.15 -6.17
CA VAL A 133 26.19 -8.78 -5.71
C VAL A 133 24.79 -8.66 -5.11
N ALA A 134 24.66 -7.78 -4.13
CA ALA A 134 23.38 -7.24 -3.71
C ALA A 134 23.37 -5.73 -3.96
N VAL A 135 22.22 -5.17 -4.28
CA VAL A 135 22.03 -3.73 -4.48
C VAL A 135 21.12 -3.22 -3.38
N ILE A 136 21.58 -2.22 -2.65
CA ILE A 136 20.90 -1.62 -1.51
C ILE A 136 20.59 -0.18 -1.86
N GLY A 137 19.32 0.15 -2.00
CA GLY A 137 18.82 1.52 -2.08
C GLY A 137 18.55 2.07 -0.68
N ARG A 138 18.99 3.30 -0.43
CA ARG A 138 18.78 4.01 0.82
C ARG A 138 18.46 5.49 0.58
N SER A 139 17.56 6.03 1.39
CA SER A 139 17.16 7.43 1.34
C SER A 139 17.36 8.10 2.69
N THR A 140 17.87 9.32 2.66
CA THR A 140 18.08 10.20 3.83
C THR A 140 17.64 11.61 3.46
N ASP A 141 17.77 12.57 4.36
CA ASP A 141 17.51 13.99 4.07
C ASP A 141 18.46 14.57 3.01
N ASP A 142 19.62 13.95 2.78
CA ASP A 142 20.58 14.35 1.76
C ASP A 142 20.25 13.81 0.36
N GLY A 143 19.23 12.95 0.23
CA GLY A 143 18.79 12.33 -1.02
C GLY A 143 18.91 10.80 -1.02
N THR A 144 19.04 10.22 -2.21
CA THR A 144 19.05 8.76 -2.43
C THR A 144 20.43 8.28 -2.87
N GLN A 145 20.86 7.17 -2.26
CA GLN A 145 22.04 6.41 -2.67
C GLN A 145 21.64 4.99 -3.04
N ILE A 146 22.19 4.48 -4.14
CA ILE A 146 22.07 3.06 -4.52
C ILE A 146 23.48 2.46 -4.51
N LEU A 147 23.68 1.47 -3.65
CA LEU A 147 24.97 0.90 -3.33
C LEU A 147 25.02 -0.56 -3.78
N ARG A 148 26.12 -0.95 -4.42
CA ARG A 148 26.47 -2.34 -4.66
C ARG A 148 27.23 -2.89 -3.48
N ARG A 149 26.79 -4.05 -2.97
CA ARG A 149 27.53 -4.89 -2.03
C ARG A 149 28.05 -6.12 -2.75
N SER A 150 29.35 -6.31 -2.76
CA SER A 150 30.02 -7.50 -3.33
C SER A 150 30.03 -8.67 -2.34
N SER A 151 30.32 -9.87 -2.81
CA SER A 151 30.38 -11.09 -1.96
C SER A 151 31.44 -11.03 -0.87
N ASP A 152 32.49 -10.23 -1.04
CA ASP A 152 33.53 -9.97 -0.02
C ASP A 152 33.12 -8.93 1.03
N GLY A 153 31.89 -8.38 0.91
CA GLY A 153 31.34 -7.36 1.79
C GLY A 153 31.71 -5.92 1.42
N SER A 154 32.50 -5.70 0.37
CA SER A 154 32.83 -4.35 -0.09
C SER A 154 31.61 -3.62 -0.63
N ILE A 155 31.52 -2.32 -0.33
CA ILE A 155 30.43 -1.44 -0.74
C ILE A 155 30.96 -0.43 -1.77
N THR A 156 30.26 -0.30 -2.89
CA THR A 156 30.57 0.65 -3.97
C THR A 156 29.31 1.42 -4.35
N PRO A 157 29.33 2.76 -4.41
CA PRO A 157 28.20 3.53 -4.91
C PRO A 157 28.01 3.30 -6.42
N LEU A 158 26.76 3.07 -6.84
CA LEU A 158 26.35 2.99 -8.24
C LEU A 158 25.58 4.24 -8.66
N TYR A 159 24.90 4.88 -7.71
CA TYR A 159 24.05 6.04 -7.94
C TYR A 159 23.97 6.88 -6.67
N GLU A 160 23.98 8.22 -6.83
CA GLU A 160 23.77 9.18 -5.77
C GLU A 160 23.14 10.45 -6.35
N HIS A 161 22.01 10.89 -5.79
CA HIS A 161 21.32 12.10 -6.23
C HIS A 161 20.46 12.69 -5.10
N PRO A 162 20.29 14.03 -5.02
CA PRO A 162 19.39 14.66 -4.05
C PRO A 162 17.91 14.27 -4.21
N GLU A 163 17.48 14.02 -5.44
CA GLU A 163 16.11 13.58 -5.71
C GLU A 163 15.91 12.10 -5.46
N SER A 164 14.64 11.70 -5.31
CA SER A 164 14.26 10.31 -5.03
C SER A 164 14.61 9.35 -6.17
N ALA A 165 15.11 8.18 -5.81
CA ALA A 165 15.33 7.07 -6.74
C ALA A 165 15.09 5.73 -6.04
N TYR A 166 14.88 4.66 -6.82
CA TYR A 166 14.56 3.33 -6.33
C TYR A 166 15.27 2.25 -7.13
N VAL A 167 15.61 1.16 -6.47
CA VAL A 167 16.14 -0.05 -7.10
C VAL A 167 15.06 -0.67 -7.99
N GLY A 168 15.26 -0.65 -9.30
CA GLY A 168 14.33 -1.18 -10.30
C GLY A 168 14.60 -2.63 -10.72
N GLY A 169 15.70 -3.22 -10.25
CA GLY A 169 16.03 -4.64 -10.43
C GLY A 169 17.36 -4.90 -11.16
N LEU A 170 18.00 -6.01 -10.80
CA LEU A 170 19.24 -6.53 -11.40
C LEU A 170 18.94 -7.38 -12.63
N SER A 171 19.79 -7.29 -13.67
CA SER A 171 19.80 -8.29 -14.74
C SER A 171 20.22 -9.66 -14.21
N ARG A 172 19.80 -10.74 -14.89
CA ARG A 172 20.04 -12.10 -14.42
C ARG A 172 21.52 -12.50 -14.35
N ASP A 173 22.37 -11.86 -15.15
CA ASP A 173 23.83 -11.99 -15.09
C ASP A 173 24.50 -11.02 -14.12
N GLU A 174 23.71 -10.16 -13.46
CA GLU A 174 24.12 -9.17 -12.47
C GLU A 174 25.07 -8.08 -13.01
N THR A 175 25.03 -7.83 -14.32
CA THR A 175 25.88 -6.81 -14.96
C THR A 175 25.21 -5.46 -15.11
N LEU A 176 23.87 -5.44 -15.11
CA LEU A 176 23.04 -4.24 -15.25
C LEU A 176 22.11 -4.07 -14.06
N LEU A 177 21.82 -2.81 -13.74
CA LEU A 177 20.83 -2.41 -12.75
C LEU A 177 19.89 -1.39 -13.37
N ALA A 178 18.59 -1.63 -13.25
CA ALA A 178 17.57 -0.63 -13.53
C ALA A 178 17.33 0.24 -12.29
N ILE A 179 17.19 1.55 -12.49
CA ILE A 179 16.93 2.55 -11.45
C ILE A 179 15.75 3.41 -11.91
N GLY A 180 14.68 3.47 -11.09
CA GLY A 180 13.64 4.49 -11.23
C GLY A 180 14.11 5.77 -10.55
N HIS A 181 14.05 6.93 -11.21
CA HIS A 181 14.54 8.19 -10.64
C HIS A 181 13.66 9.39 -10.98
N SER A 182 13.68 10.40 -10.11
CA SER A 182 12.92 11.64 -10.26
C SER A 182 13.78 12.87 -10.58
N GLU A 183 14.93 12.69 -11.22
CA GLU A 183 15.86 13.79 -11.56
C GLU A 183 15.22 14.90 -12.42
N HIS A 184 14.09 14.60 -13.08
CA HIS A 184 13.31 15.59 -13.83
C HIS A 184 12.32 16.39 -12.94
N GLY A 185 12.37 16.20 -11.60
CA GLY A 185 11.55 16.94 -10.62
C GLY A 185 10.16 16.38 -10.39
N ASP A 186 9.86 15.17 -10.87
CA ASP A 186 8.55 14.52 -10.68
C ASP A 186 8.72 13.12 -10.08
N ALA A 187 8.51 13.01 -8.76
CA ALA A 187 8.58 11.74 -8.03
C ALA A 187 7.34 10.84 -8.24
N ARG A 188 6.29 11.33 -8.88
CA ARG A 188 5.10 10.55 -9.24
C ARG A 188 5.21 9.90 -10.61
N HIS A 189 6.01 10.48 -11.52
CA HIS A 189 6.21 10.01 -12.89
C HIS A 189 7.72 9.86 -13.15
N LEU A 190 8.26 8.71 -12.72
CA LEU A 190 9.70 8.45 -12.76
C LEU A 190 10.23 8.28 -14.19
N ALA A 191 11.51 8.59 -14.38
CA ALA A 191 12.33 8.12 -15.47
C ALA A 191 13.02 6.79 -15.11
N LEU A 192 13.53 6.07 -16.12
CA LEU A 192 14.28 4.83 -15.93
C LEU A 192 15.70 4.97 -16.47
N ARG A 193 16.68 4.64 -15.61
CA ARG A 193 18.10 4.59 -15.94
C ARG A 193 18.64 3.17 -15.80
N ILE A 194 19.46 2.76 -16.77
CA ILE A 194 20.23 1.51 -16.69
C ILE A 194 21.68 1.87 -16.42
N VAL A 195 22.24 1.26 -15.39
CA VAL A 195 23.67 1.44 -15.04
C VAL A 195 24.40 0.09 -15.03
N SER A 196 25.69 0.14 -15.31
CA SER A 196 26.60 -0.98 -15.09
C SER A 196 26.81 -1.20 -13.59
N THR A 197 26.64 -2.44 -13.13
CA THR A 197 26.90 -2.78 -11.72
C THR A 197 28.41 -2.79 -11.41
N VAL A 198 29.29 -2.75 -12.41
CA VAL A 198 30.74 -2.80 -12.23
C VAL A 198 31.25 -1.47 -11.69
N ASP A 199 30.81 -0.37 -12.29
CA ASP A 199 31.36 0.97 -12.05
C ASP A 199 30.31 2.08 -11.95
N GLY A 200 29.01 1.77 -12.04
CA GLY A 200 27.94 2.75 -12.01
C GLY A 200 27.78 3.58 -13.29
N SER A 201 28.53 3.26 -14.36
CA SER A 201 28.40 3.99 -15.62
C SER A 201 27.01 3.83 -16.23
N VAL A 202 26.45 4.95 -16.73
CA VAL A 202 25.14 4.97 -17.38
C VAL A 202 25.22 4.25 -18.72
N VAL A 203 24.39 3.23 -18.89
CA VAL A 203 24.24 2.47 -20.15
C VAL A 203 23.12 3.07 -21.01
N ALA A 204 22.00 3.39 -20.39
CA ALA A 204 20.85 4.01 -21.05
C ALA A 204 20.02 4.81 -20.02
N ASP A 205 19.25 5.79 -20.53
CA ASP A 205 18.36 6.62 -19.74
C ASP A 205 17.09 6.93 -20.55
N ARG A 206 15.93 6.79 -19.94
CA ARG A 206 14.61 6.96 -20.59
C ARG A 206 13.70 7.83 -19.75
N TRP A 207 13.17 8.85 -20.36
CA TRP A 207 12.15 9.72 -19.83
C TRP A 207 11.09 10.01 -20.89
N ASP A 208 9.85 9.67 -20.65
CA ASP A 208 8.76 9.83 -21.60
C ASP A 208 8.19 11.26 -21.66
N GLY A 209 8.64 12.14 -20.78
CA GLY A 209 8.17 13.53 -20.69
C GLY A 209 7.37 13.79 -19.42
N GLU A 210 6.90 15.01 -19.28
CA GLU A 210 6.13 15.46 -18.11
C GLU A 210 4.83 14.66 -17.96
N ASN A 211 4.52 14.25 -16.72
CA ASN A 211 3.35 13.45 -16.34
C ASN A 211 3.25 12.08 -17.03
N LEU A 212 4.36 11.54 -17.52
CA LEU A 212 4.43 10.22 -18.16
C LEU A 212 5.46 9.36 -17.42
N GLY A 213 4.99 8.53 -16.51
CA GLY A 213 5.83 7.66 -15.70
C GLY A 213 6.31 6.41 -16.43
N LEU A 214 7.54 5.99 -16.08
CA LEU A 214 8.11 4.69 -16.43
C LEU A 214 8.41 3.92 -15.14
N SER A 215 8.05 2.64 -15.10
CA SER A 215 8.35 1.76 -13.97
C SER A 215 8.92 0.42 -14.44
N SER A 216 9.99 -0.04 -13.78
CA SER A 216 10.58 -1.35 -14.06
C SER A 216 9.77 -2.47 -13.41
N PHE A 217 9.45 -3.50 -14.18
CA PHE A 217 8.96 -4.80 -13.70
C PHE A 217 10.03 -5.90 -13.77
N GLY A 218 11.29 -5.52 -13.88
CA GLY A 218 12.45 -6.39 -13.84
C GLY A 218 12.93 -6.89 -15.20
N PHE A 219 14.20 -7.26 -15.23
CA PHE A 219 14.81 -7.88 -16.39
C PHE A 219 14.28 -9.29 -16.66
N ALA A 220 14.37 -9.73 -17.92
CA ALA A 220 14.10 -11.12 -18.27
C ALA A 220 14.96 -12.07 -17.42
N PRO A 221 14.38 -13.15 -16.84
CA PRO A 221 15.08 -14.04 -15.90
C PRO A 221 16.04 -15.03 -16.57
N VAL A 222 16.60 -14.66 -17.71
CA VAL A 222 17.51 -15.45 -18.53
C VAL A 222 18.90 -14.80 -18.54
N ILE A 223 19.95 -15.59 -18.30
CA ILE A 223 21.32 -15.07 -18.29
C ILE A 223 21.70 -14.48 -19.65
N GLY A 224 22.17 -13.24 -19.66
CA GLY A 224 22.58 -12.52 -20.86
C GLY A 224 21.43 -11.96 -21.70
N ASP A 225 20.19 -12.03 -21.23
CA ASP A 225 19.03 -11.41 -21.86
C ASP A 225 18.88 -9.96 -21.34
N PRO A 226 19.07 -8.91 -22.17
CA PRO A 226 19.03 -7.53 -21.73
C PRO A 226 17.61 -6.93 -21.70
N ARG A 227 16.57 -7.72 -21.98
CA ARG A 227 15.18 -7.24 -22.03
C ARG A 227 14.67 -6.89 -20.65
N LEU A 228 14.17 -5.66 -20.50
CA LEU A 228 13.51 -5.13 -19.32
C LEU A 228 12.01 -5.00 -19.60
N LEU A 229 11.18 -5.55 -18.71
CA LEU A 229 9.74 -5.29 -18.74
C LEU A 229 9.46 -3.96 -18.06
N VAL A 230 8.77 -3.07 -18.75
CA VAL A 230 8.51 -1.70 -18.32
C VAL A 230 7.02 -1.38 -18.41
N SER A 231 6.50 -0.72 -17.38
CA SER A 231 5.22 0.00 -17.46
C SER A 231 5.45 1.41 -17.98
N HIS A 232 4.57 1.89 -18.84
CA HIS A 232 4.54 3.27 -19.36
C HIS A 232 3.12 3.83 -19.35
N GLU A 233 2.98 5.17 -19.42
CA GLU A 233 1.68 5.85 -19.28
C GLU A 233 1.30 6.69 -20.51
N ARG A 234 1.92 6.43 -21.65
CA ARG A 234 1.81 7.23 -22.91
C ARG A 234 0.37 7.41 -23.41
N ARG A 235 -0.57 6.55 -23.00
CA ARG A 235 -1.98 6.59 -23.44
C ARG A 235 -2.97 6.85 -22.30
N GLY A 236 -2.49 7.47 -21.20
CA GLY A 236 -3.32 7.88 -20.06
C GLY A 236 -3.71 6.73 -19.15
N ARG A 237 -2.94 5.62 -19.17
CA ARG A 237 -3.03 4.49 -18.25
C ARG A 237 -1.73 3.69 -18.27
N PRO A 238 -1.42 2.93 -17.20
CA PRO A 238 -0.33 1.97 -17.21
C PRO A 238 -0.53 0.89 -18.28
N GLU A 239 0.44 0.76 -19.16
CA GLU A 239 0.54 -0.26 -20.21
C GLU A 239 1.96 -0.82 -20.23
N LEU A 240 2.19 -1.94 -20.94
CA LEU A 240 3.45 -2.64 -20.91
C LEU A 240 4.24 -2.52 -22.21
N LEU A 241 5.55 -2.42 -22.06
CA LEU A 241 6.51 -2.60 -23.15
C LEU A 241 7.70 -3.44 -22.69
N ILE A 242 8.42 -4.01 -23.65
CA ILE A 242 9.73 -4.63 -23.43
C ILE A 242 10.78 -3.69 -24.02
N TRP A 243 11.73 -3.28 -23.19
CA TRP A 243 12.88 -2.51 -23.61
C TRP A 243 14.12 -3.42 -23.69
N ASP A 244 14.65 -3.62 -24.89
CA ASP A 244 15.97 -4.22 -25.09
C ASP A 244 17.03 -3.15 -24.80
N THR A 245 17.65 -3.24 -23.62
CA THR A 245 18.59 -2.21 -23.14
C THR A 245 19.94 -2.24 -23.85
N ALA A 246 20.29 -3.34 -24.54
CA ALA A 246 21.52 -3.45 -25.32
C ALA A 246 21.36 -2.90 -26.75
N ALA A 247 20.22 -3.15 -27.38
CA ALA A 247 19.90 -2.63 -28.70
C ALA A 247 19.26 -1.23 -28.65
N ASP A 248 18.84 -0.78 -27.46
CA ASP A 248 18.08 0.44 -27.21
C ASP A 248 16.79 0.53 -28.04
N THR A 249 16.04 -0.59 -28.08
CA THR A 249 14.77 -0.70 -28.83
C THR A 249 13.63 -1.10 -27.91
N GLU A 250 12.42 -0.61 -28.23
CA GLU A 250 11.20 -0.90 -27.49
C GLU A 250 10.24 -1.75 -28.32
N SER A 251 9.51 -2.63 -27.65
CA SER A 251 8.41 -3.39 -28.21
C SER A 251 7.20 -3.29 -27.28
N GLU A 252 6.18 -2.56 -27.69
CA GLU A 252 4.94 -2.45 -26.90
C GLU A 252 4.18 -3.78 -26.86
N ILE A 253 3.53 -4.05 -25.73
CA ILE A 253 2.65 -5.21 -25.53
C ILE A 253 1.20 -4.72 -25.66
N PRO A 254 0.56 -4.88 -26.84
CA PRO A 254 -0.79 -4.39 -27.07
C PRO A 254 -1.80 -5.31 -26.38
N LEU A 255 -2.34 -4.85 -25.25
CA LEU A 255 -3.40 -5.53 -24.52
C LEU A 255 -4.70 -4.73 -24.68
N ASP A 256 -5.72 -5.33 -25.27
CA ASP A 256 -7.05 -4.73 -25.41
C ASP A 256 -7.88 -5.01 -24.16
N LEU A 257 -7.40 -4.48 -23.01
CA LEU A 257 -8.02 -4.61 -21.70
C LEU A 257 -8.34 -3.22 -21.14
N PRO A 258 -9.55 -2.96 -20.60
CA PRO A 258 -9.84 -1.71 -19.89
C PRO A 258 -9.08 -1.64 -18.56
N GLY A 259 -8.99 -0.45 -17.95
CA GLY A 259 -8.33 -0.28 -16.65
C GLY A 259 -6.82 -0.28 -16.74
N GLU A 260 -6.16 -0.94 -15.80
CA GLU A 260 -4.71 -0.93 -15.64
C GLU A 260 -4.13 -2.33 -15.72
N VAL A 261 -2.88 -2.44 -16.16
CA VAL A 261 -2.17 -3.71 -16.26
C VAL A 261 -0.81 -3.63 -15.58
N SER A 262 -0.44 -4.74 -14.97
CA SER A 262 0.90 -5.01 -14.43
C SER A 262 1.46 -6.28 -15.08
N GLY A 263 2.76 -6.52 -14.94
CA GLY A 263 3.36 -7.71 -15.54
C GLY A 263 4.55 -8.25 -14.77
N SER A 264 4.80 -9.54 -14.95
CA SER A 264 6.04 -10.19 -14.53
C SER A 264 6.43 -11.27 -15.54
N TRP A 265 7.70 -11.64 -15.52
CA TRP A 265 8.20 -12.66 -16.43
C TRP A 265 7.83 -14.08 -15.98
N TYR A 266 7.51 -14.97 -16.94
CA TYR A 266 7.67 -16.38 -16.71
C TYR A 266 9.17 -16.74 -16.65
N PRO A 267 9.58 -17.74 -15.84
CA PRO A 267 11.00 -18.05 -15.59
C PRO A 267 11.84 -18.41 -16.82
N ASP A 268 11.20 -18.81 -17.92
CA ASP A 268 11.85 -19.11 -19.21
C ASP A 268 12.05 -17.87 -20.10
N GLY A 269 11.52 -16.69 -19.71
CA GLY A 269 11.59 -15.46 -20.49
C GLY A 269 10.78 -15.47 -21.80
N ALA A 270 9.91 -16.48 -21.99
CA ALA A 270 9.12 -16.67 -23.21
C ALA A 270 7.69 -16.11 -23.11
N ALA A 271 7.22 -15.82 -21.89
CA ALA A 271 5.88 -15.29 -21.65
C ALA A 271 5.87 -14.31 -20.48
N LEU A 272 4.79 -13.52 -20.41
CA LEU A 272 4.49 -12.63 -19.29
C LEU A 272 3.25 -13.12 -18.54
N LEU A 273 3.30 -13.03 -17.22
CA LEU A 273 2.14 -13.11 -16.33
C LEU A 273 1.60 -11.70 -16.18
N ILE A 274 0.40 -11.46 -16.63
CA ILE A 274 -0.26 -10.16 -16.62
C ILE A 274 -1.29 -10.12 -15.50
N GLY A 275 -1.20 -9.11 -14.63
CA GLY A 275 -2.26 -8.69 -13.73
C GLY A 275 -3.10 -7.62 -14.44
N HIS A 276 -4.42 -7.74 -14.37
CA HIS A 276 -5.35 -6.78 -14.96
C HIS A 276 -6.32 -6.30 -13.89
N ASP A 277 -6.22 -5.02 -13.53
CA ASP A 277 -7.03 -4.37 -12.52
C ASP A 277 -8.11 -3.51 -13.17
N TYR A 278 -9.37 -3.86 -12.88
CA TYR A 278 -10.52 -3.15 -13.40
C TYR A 278 -11.74 -3.26 -12.46
N ALA A 279 -12.39 -2.14 -12.22
CA ALA A 279 -13.61 -2.08 -11.43
C ALA A 279 -13.47 -2.78 -10.05
N ALA A 280 -12.38 -2.49 -9.34
CA ALA A 280 -12.06 -3.01 -8.01
C ALA A 280 -11.84 -4.53 -7.94
N ARG A 281 -11.49 -5.18 -9.04
CA ARG A 281 -11.22 -6.61 -9.16
C ARG A 281 -9.99 -6.86 -10.02
N THR A 282 -9.33 -8.01 -9.80
CA THR A 282 -8.13 -8.39 -10.56
C THR A 282 -8.34 -9.70 -11.30
N GLU A 283 -7.93 -9.75 -12.56
CA GLU A 283 -7.85 -10.96 -13.37
C GLU A 283 -6.38 -11.24 -13.74
N LEU A 284 -6.04 -12.52 -13.95
CA LEU A 284 -4.72 -12.92 -14.41
C LEU A 284 -4.77 -13.45 -15.85
N TYR A 285 -3.72 -13.11 -16.60
CA TYR A 285 -3.52 -13.61 -17.97
C TYR A 285 -2.09 -14.09 -18.17
N ARG A 286 -1.89 -14.99 -19.13
CA ARG A 286 -0.60 -15.33 -19.72
C ARG A 286 -0.53 -14.69 -21.09
N TYR A 287 0.53 -13.91 -21.35
CA TYR A 287 0.84 -13.37 -22.67
C TYR A 287 2.07 -14.09 -23.22
N ASP A 288 1.94 -14.79 -24.34
CA ASP A 288 3.04 -15.49 -25.01
C ASP A 288 3.75 -14.54 -25.97
N LEU A 289 5.09 -14.42 -25.82
CA LEU A 289 5.88 -13.49 -26.64
C LEU A 289 6.16 -14.00 -28.05
N GLY A 290 6.02 -15.30 -28.30
CA GLY A 290 6.30 -15.90 -29.61
C GLY A 290 5.20 -15.68 -30.62
N ASP A 291 3.94 -15.76 -30.20
CA ASP A 291 2.77 -15.61 -31.09
C ASP A 291 1.84 -14.46 -30.67
N ALA A 292 2.22 -13.67 -29.65
CA ALA A 292 1.46 -12.56 -29.10
C ALA A 292 0.04 -12.95 -28.62
N SER A 293 -0.15 -14.19 -28.22
CA SER A 293 -1.44 -14.66 -27.71
C SER A 293 -1.65 -14.29 -26.25
N LEU A 294 -2.86 -13.81 -25.93
CA LEU A 294 -3.29 -13.49 -24.57
C LEU A 294 -4.30 -14.54 -24.10
N GLN A 295 -3.97 -15.26 -23.04
CA GLN A 295 -4.83 -16.29 -22.46
C GLN A 295 -5.22 -15.92 -21.02
N ARG A 296 -6.54 -15.78 -20.77
CA ARG A 296 -7.05 -15.60 -19.40
C ARG A 296 -6.79 -16.86 -18.56
N LEU A 297 -6.26 -16.67 -17.36
CA LEU A 297 -6.08 -17.73 -16.38
C LEU A 297 -7.35 -17.90 -15.54
N ASN A 298 -7.68 -19.14 -15.17
CA ASN A 298 -8.87 -19.43 -14.39
C ASN A 298 -8.63 -19.12 -12.91
N THR A 299 -8.97 -17.90 -12.49
CA THR A 299 -8.96 -17.42 -11.09
C THR A 299 -10.38 -17.14 -10.63
N PRO A 300 -10.70 -17.30 -9.33
CA PRO A 300 -11.99 -16.90 -8.78
C PRO A 300 -12.19 -15.39 -8.90
N ALA A 301 -13.47 -14.94 -8.94
CA ALA A 301 -13.78 -13.51 -8.89
C ALA A 301 -13.37 -12.91 -7.53
N GLY A 302 -12.82 -11.71 -7.57
CA GLY A 302 -12.28 -10.99 -6.40
C GLY A 302 -10.99 -10.26 -6.76
N VAL A 303 -10.06 -10.20 -5.82
CA VAL A 303 -8.78 -9.49 -5.95
C VAL A 303 -7.62 -10.47 -5.83
N VAL A 304 -6.68 -10.34 -6.74
CA VAL A 304 -5.37 -11.00 -6.67
C VAL A 304 -4.35 -9.96 -6.19
N SER A 305 -3.90 -10.09 -4.95
CA SER A 305 -2.94 -9.17 -4.32
C SER A 305 -1.47 -9.52 -4.60
N GLY A 306 -1.21 -10.47 -5.46
CA GLY A 306 0.11 -10.89 -5.92
C GLY A 306 0.04 -12.22 -6.64
N ALA A 307 0.86 -12.39 -7.67
CA ALA A 307 0.96 -13.63 -8.44
C ALA A 307 2.40 -13.88 -8.89
N THR A 308 2.77 -15.16 -9.02
CA THR A 308 4.08 -15.58 -9.51
C THR A 308 3.98 -16.82 -10.38
N ALA A 309 4.76 -16.85 -11.46
CA ALA A 309 4.93 -18.04 -12.28
C ALA A 309 6.12 -18.87 -11.77
N ARG A 310 5.91 -20.13 -11.50
CA ARG A 310 6.92 -21.06 -10.98
C ARG A 310 7.72 -21.70 -12.12
N PRO A 311 8.95 -22.23 -11.87
CA PRO A 311 9.76 -22.89 -12.90
C PRO A 311 9.12 -24.10 -13.58
N ASP A 312 8.17 -24.75 -12.93
CA ASP A 312 7.38 -25.86 -13.49
C ASP A 312 6.17 -25.41 -14.32
N GLY A 313 6.00 -24.07 -14.47
CA GLY A 313 4.90 -23.46 -15.22
C GLY A 313 3.62 -23.24 -14.41
N ALA A 314 3.56 -23.67 -13.15
CA ALA A 314 2.44 -23.36 -12.27
C ALA A 314 2.40 -21.86 -11.99
N VAL A 315 1.19 -21.29 -11.88
CA VAL A 315 1.00 -19.92 -11.43
C VAL A 315 0.35 -19.95 -10.06
N GLU A 316 1.05 -19.40 -9.08
CA GLU A 316 0.60 -19.25 -7.70
C GLU A 316 0.17 -17.80 -7.44
N PHE A 317 -0.88 -17.60 -6.65
CA PHE A 317 -1.41 -16.25 -6.39
C PHE A 317 -2.08 -16.14 -5.02
N SER A 318 -2.03 -14.96 -4.44
CA SER A 318 -2.80 -14.57 -3.26
C SER A 318 -4.13 -13.99 -3.71
N TRP A 319 -5.23 -14.58 -3.24
CA TRP A 319 -6.57 -14.18 -3.64
C TRP A 319 -7.47 -13.97 -2.41
N SER A 320 -8.35 -12.98 -2.51
CA SER A 320 -9.48 -12.80 -1.60
C SER A 320 -10.68 -12.22 -2.34
N SER A 321 -11.84 -12.24 -1.69
CA SER A 321 -13.00 -11.44 -2.09
C SER A 321 -13.58 -10.73 -0.87
N SER A 322 -14.55 -9.85 -1.06
CA SER A 322 -15.23 -9.19 0.08
C SER A 322 -15.79 -10.17 1.12
N VAL A 323 -16.11 -11.39 0.70
CA VAL A 323 -16.69 -12.45 1.55
C VAL A 323 -15.61 -13.43 2.03
N HIS A 324 -14.68 -13.79 1.16
CA HIS A 324 -13.68 -14.83 1.41
C HIS A 324 -12.34 -14.25 1.87
N PRO A 325 -11.75 -14.78 2.96
CA PRO A 325 -10.44 -14.34 3.44
C PRO A 325 -9.32 -14.66 2.44
N PRO A 326 -8.15 -14.02 2.60
CA PRO A 326 -6.97 -14.29 1.78
C PRO A 326 -6.58 -15.76 1.79
N ALA A 327 -6.27 -16.31 0.61
CA ALA A 327 -5.79 -17.68 0.43
C ALA A 327 -4.74 -17.73 -0.68
N ILE A 328 -3.69 -18.52 -0.47
CA ILE A 328 -2.65 -18.75 -1.47
C ILE A 328 -3.05 -19.97 -2.30
N ARG A 329 -3.29 -19.76 -3.60
CA ARG A 329 -3.79 -20.77 -4.52
C ARG A 329 -2.91 -20.88 -5.75
N ALA A 330 -2.97 -22.03 -6.42
CA ALA A 330 -2.50 -22.18 -7.79
C ALA A 330 -3.66 -22.02 -8.78
N VAL A 331 -3.36 -21.61 -10.00
CA VAL A 331 -4.31 -21.66 -11.12
C VAL A 331 -4.80 -23.10 -11.27
N GLY A 332 -6.15 -23.28 -11.35
CA GLY A 332 -6.77 -24.60 -11.23
C GLY A 332 -7.34 -24.90 -9.85
N GLY A 333 -7.09 -24.04 -8.84
CA GLY A 333 -7.81 -24.00 -7.56
C GLY A 333 -7.14 -24.74 -6.40
N ALA A 334 -5.99 -25.40 -6.60
CA ALA A 334 -5.26 -26.03 -5.51
C ALA A 334 -4.80 -25.00 -4.46
N LEU A 335 -4.91 -25.35 -3.17
CA LEU A 335 -4.37 -24.56 -2.07
C LEU A 335 -2.86 -24.81 -2.00
N VAL A 336 -2.07 -23.73 -2.02
CA VAL A 336 -0.59 -23.79 -1.99
C VAL A 336 -0.07 -23.68 -0.56
N LEU A 337 -0.59 -22.71 0.19
CA LEU A 337 -0.23 -22.49 1.58
C LEU A 337 -1.50 -22.11 2.36
N ALA A 338 -1.77 -22.87 3.41
CA ALA A 338 -2.88 -22.60 4.33
C ALA A 338 -2.37 -21.77 5.51
N PRO A 339 -3.08 -20.71 5.93
CA PRO A 339 -2.83 -20.12 7.23
C PRO A 339 -3.03 -21.16 8.34
N PRO A 340 -2.20 -21.17 9.40
CA PRO A 340 -2.43 -22.07 10.53
C PRO A 340 -3.66 -21.63 11.34
N GLY A 341 -4.32 -22.57 12.02
CA GLY A 341 -5.45 -22.27 12.89
C GLY A 341 -6.81 -22.22 12.19
N ASP A 342 -7.78 -21.60 12.86
CA ASP A 342 -9.17 -21.53 12.37
C ASP A 342 -9.35 -20.45 11.31
N ALA A 343 -10.21 -20.73 10.35
CA ALA A 343 -10.61 -19.73 9.36
C ALA A 343 -11.39 -18.59 10.02
N PRO A 344 -11.21 -17.34 9.55
CA PRO A 344 -12.01 -16.23 10.07
C PRO A 344 -13.49 -16.40 9.73
N PRO A 345 -14.40 -15.82 10.53
CA PRO A 345 -15.81 -15.72 10.16
C PRO A 345 -15.96 -15.03 8.80
N GLU A 346 -16.95 -15.49 8.01
CA GLU A 346 -17.31 -14.84 6.75
C GLU A 346 -17.55 -13.34 6.93
N ALA A 347 -17.22 -12.56 5.91
CA ALA A 347 -17.48 -11.14 5.86
C ALA A 347 -18.71 -10.86 4.95
N PHE A 348 -18.87 -9.63 4.49
CA PHE A 348 -20.09 -9.17 3.83
C PHE A 348 -19.79 -8.79 2.36
N PRO A 349 -20.67 -9.17 1.41
CA PRO A 349 -20.46 -8.88 0.01
C PRO A 349 -20.55 -7.38 -0.27
N VAL A 350 -19.63 -6.87 -1.11
CA VAL A 350 -19.72 -5.54 -1.68
C VAL A 350 -20.67 -5.53 -2.88
N GLN A 351 -21.26 -4.38 -3.15
CA GLN A 351 -22.05 -4.08 -4.34
C GLN A 351 -21.48 -2.84 -5.00
N ASP A 352 -21.30 -2.91 -6.32
CA ASP A 352 -20.84 -1.77 -7.10
C ASP A 352 -21.92 -0.68 -7.19
N ALA A 353 -21.50 0.56 -7.09
CA ALA A 353 -22.32 1.73 -7.42
C ALA A 353 -21.50 2.67 -8.30
N TRP A 354 -22.09 3.15 -9.37
CA TRP A 354 -21.49 4.09 -10.29
C TRP A 354 -22.24 5.41 -10.16
N VAL A 355 -21.56 6.44 -9.70
CA VAL A 355 -22.16 7.72 -9.29
C VAL A 355 -21.62 8.82 -10.18
N ASP A 356 -22.49 9.65 -10.74
CA ASP A 356 -22.06 10.83 -11.50
C ASP A 356 -21.43 11.85 -10.54
N GLY A 357 -20.19 12.18 -10.79
CA GLY A 357 -19.39 13.13 -10.02
C GLY A 357 -18.91 14.32 -10.85
N PRO A 358 -18.29 15.31 -10.21
CA PRO A 358 -17.85 16.53 -10.87
C PRO A 358 -16.73 16.31 -11.90
N GLY A 359 -15.98 15.22 -11.81
CA GLY A 359 -14.89 14.87 -12.72
C GLY A 359 -15.17 13.68 -13.64
N GLY A 360 -16.34 13.09 -13.54
CA GLY A 360 -16.71 11.86 -14.25
C GLY A 360 -17.44 10.88 -13.36
N THR A 361 -17.61 9.65 -13.82
CA THR A 361 -18.31 8.60 -13.05
C THR A 361 -17.39 8.05 -11.96
N ILE A 362 -17.83 8.13 -10.71
CA ILE A 362 -17.14 7.65 -9.52
C ILE A 362 -17.59 6.22 -9.23
N HIS A 363 -16.66 5.29 -9.10
CA HIS A 363 -16.94 3.94 -8.63
C HIS A 363 -16.93 3.90 -7.11
N ALA A 364 -18.03 3.45 -6.52
CA ALA A 364 -18.15 3.23 -5.08
C ALA A 364 -18.52 1.78 -4.79
N LEU A 365 -18.04 1.27 -3.66
CA LEU A 365 -18.40 -0.05 -3.14
C LEU A 365 -19.30 0.09 -1.92
N VAL A 366 -20.42 -0.58 -1.92
CA VAL A 366 -21.44 -0.47 -0.89
C VAL A 366 -21.62 -1.81 -0.18
N VAL A 367 -21.63 -1.79 1.15
CA VAL A 367 -21.98 -2.95 1.98
C VAL A 367 -23.14 -2.59 2.89
N ARG A 368 -24.17 -3.43 2.91
CA ARG A 368 -25.36 -3.23 3.74
C ARG A 368 -25.32 -4.14 4.97
N PRO A 369 -25.67 -3.64 6.15
CA PRO A 369 -25.78 -4.49 7.33
C PRO A 369 -26.94 -5.47 7.16
N PRO A 370 -26.74 -6.76 7.50
CA PRO A 370 -27.82 -7.74 7.46
C PRO A 370 -28.92 -7.40 8.49
N ASN A 371 -30.16 -7.81 8.20
CA ASN A 371 -31.30 -7.69 9.11
C ASN A 371 -31.64 -6.25 9.53
N ARG A 372 -31.33 -5.27 8.69
CA ARG A 372 -31.69 -3.86 8.86
C ARG A 372 -32.27 -3.30 7.58
N GLU A 373 -33.10 -2.28 7.71
CA GLU A 373 -33.74 -1.60 6.59
C GLU A 373 -33.16 -0.18 6.41
N PRO A 374 -33.03 0.30 5.17
CA PRO A 374 -32.63 1.67 4.90
C PRO A 374 -33.71 2.69 5.31
N PRO A 375 -33.34 3.97 5.53
CA PRO A 375 -31.98 4.52 5.38
C PRO A 375 -31.08 4.21 6.59
N TYR A 376 -29.86 3.76 6.31
CA TYR A 376 -28.90 3.30 7.32
C TYR A 376 -28.11 4.46 7.96
N ALA A 377 -27.67 4.27 9.22
CA ALA A 377 -26.46 4.91 9.68
C ALA A 377 -25.30 4.41 8.80
N THR A 378 -24.52 5.32 8.22
CA THR A 378 -23.59 4.98 7.15
C THR A 378 -22.19 5.50 7.45
N ALA A 379 -21.20 4.62 7.41
CA ALA A 379 -19.79 4.98 7.47
C ALA A 379 -19.20 5.07 6.05
N PHE A 380 -18.70 6.23 5.68
CA PHE A 380 -17.90 6.43 4.49
C PHE A 380 -16.46 6.14 4.88
N LEU A 381 -15.95 4.96 4.47
CA LEU A 381 -14.59 4.54 4.75
C LEU A 381 -13.72 4.87 3.54
N ILE A 382 -12.80 5.80 3.72
CA ILE A 382 -12.02 6.42 2.65
C ILE A 382 -10.60 5.85 2.68
N HIS A 383 -10.15 5.34 1.53
CA HIS A 383 -8.80 4.77 1.42
C HIS A 383 -7.72 5.85 1.49
N GLY A 384 -6.51 5.42 1.86
CA GLY A 384 -5.29 6.24 1.82
C GLY A 384 -4.63 6.22 0.44
N GLY A 385 -3.41 6.69 0.37
CA GLY A 385 -2.62 6.74 -0.85
C GLY A 385 -2.10 8.15 -1.12
N PRO A 386 -2.70 8.99 -2.02
CA PRO A 386 -3.98 8.85 -2.74
C PRO A 386 -4.01 7.75 -3.80
N GLU A 387 -2.87 7.40 -4.37
CA GLU A 387 -2.70 6.41 -5.45
C GLU A 387 -2.90 4.98 -4.92
N ALA A 388 -4.13 4.66 -4.59
CA ALA A 388 -4.62 3.36 -4.14
C ALA A 388 -6.09 3.21 -4.55
N SER A 389 -6.75 2.12 -4.18
CA SER A 389 -8.18 1.94 -4.40
C SER A 389 -8.83 1.06 -3.34
N ASP A 390 -10.12 1.25 -3.13
CA ASP A 390 -10.96 0.28 -2.44
C ASP A 390 -11.43 -0.82 -3.40
N GLU A 391 -11.36 -2.08 -2.93
CA GLU A 391 -11.49 -3.25 -3.77
C GLU A 391 -12.49 -4.26 -3.21
N ASP A 392 -12.93 -5.19 -4.07
CA ASP A 392 -13.69 -6.39 -3.69
C ASP A 392 -12.79 -7.43 -2.99
N ALA A 393 -12.03 -6.99 -1.98
CA ALA A 393 -11.15 -7.80 -1.15
C ALA A 393 -11.70 -7.99 0.26
N PHE A 394 -11.24 -9.01 0.97
CA PHE A 394 -11.56 -9.20 2.38
C PHE A 394 -10.95 -8.09 3.23
N ARG A 395 -11.80 -7.34 3.94
CA ARG A 395 -11.37 -6.24 4.80
C ARG A 395 -12.04 -6.39 6.18
N ALA A 396 -11.27 -6.84 7.18
CA ALA A 396 -11.77 -7.06 8.53
C ALA A 396 -12.35 -5.77 9.17
N ARG A 397 -11.75 -4.61 8.91
CA ARG A 397 -12.25 -3.30 9.37
C ARG A 397 -13.63 -3.00 8.80
N ARG A 398 -13.82 -3.12 7.48
CA ARG A 398 -15.13 -2.96 6.82
C ARG A 398 -16.17 -3.87 7.47
N ALA A 399 -15.81 -5.14 7.67
CA ALA A 399 -16.69 -6.11 8.30
C ALA A 399 -17.04 -5.74 9.75
N ALA A 400 -16.12 -5.12 10.50
CA ALA A 400 -16.38 -4.67 11.88
C ALA A 400 -17.42 -3.54 11.93
N TYR A 401 -17.37 -2.56 11.02
CA TYR A 401 -18.41 -1.53 10.91
C TYR A 401 -19.77 -2.11 10.52
N VAL A 402 -19.81 -3.07 9.59
CA VAL A 402 -21.05 -3.75 9.19
C VAL A 402 -21.61 -4.59 10.33
N GLU A 403 -20.77 -5.29 11.09
CA GLU A 403 -21.15 -6.05 12.29
C GLU A 403 -21.74 -5.13 13.37
N ALA A 404 -21.20 -3.92 13.51
CA ALA A 404 -21.73 -2.89 14.39
C ALA A 404 -23.08 -2.31 13.92
N GLY A 405 -23.51 -2.61 12.67
CA GLY A 405 -24.81 -2.25 12.12
C GLY A 405 -24.81 -1.04 11.23
N TYR A 406 -23.65 -0.57 10.77
CA TYR A 406 -23.53 0.50 9.78
C TYR A 406 -23.60 -0.07 8.35
N ALA A 407 -24.21 0.67 7.43
CA ALA A 407 -23.83 0.52 6.04
C ALA A 407 -22.44 1.12 5.84
N VAL A 408 -21.67 0.53 4.93
CA VAL A 408 -20.34 1.03 4.57
C VAL A 408 -20.34 1.44 3.11
N VAL A 409 -19.80 2.62 2.83
CA VAL A 409 -19.58 3.14 1.48
C VAL A 409 -18.08 3.45 1.34
N HIS A 410 -17.45 2.83 0.36
CA HIS A 410 -16.10 3.15 -0.09
C HIS A 410 -16.17 3.98 -1.36
N VAL A 411 -15.28 4.93 -1.53
CA VAL A 411 -15.30 5.87 -2.66
C VAL A 411 -13.95 5.82 -3.38
N ASN A 412 -13.93 5.32 -4.61
CA ASN A 412 -12.77 5.42 -5.48
C ASN A 412 -12.77 6.80 -6.17
N TYR A 413 -12.40 7.82 -5.40
CA TYR A 413 -12.33 9.23 -5.80
C TYR A 413 -11.26 9.45 -6.88
N ARG A 414 -11.25 10.62 -7.54
CA ARG A 414 -10.12 11.05 -8.39
C ARG A 414 -8.84 11.04 -7.55
N GLY A 415 -7.80 10.39 -8.06
CA GLY A 415 -6.60 9.99 -7.33
C GLY A 415 -6.45 8.48 -7.21
N SER A 416 -7.56 7.72 -7.28
CA SER A 416 -7.55 6.26 -7.14
C SER A 416 -6.93 5.58 -8.37
N THR A 417 -6.26 4.43 -8.13
CA THR A 417 -5.73 3.51 -9.15
C THR A 417 -6.78 2.54 -9.66
N GLY A 418 -6.53 1.90 -10.81
CA GLY A 418 -7.45 0.97 -11.48
C GLY A 418 -8.42 1.65 -12.47
N TYR A 419 -8.30 2.97 -12.64
CA TYR A 419 -9.17 3.80 -13.50
C TYR A 419 -8.39 4.62 -14.53
N GLY A 420 -7.08 4.38 -14.67
CA GLY A 420 -6.15 5.04 -15.57
C GLY A 420 -5.51 6.30 -14.99
N SER A 421 -4.37 6.70 -15.61
CA SER A 421 -3.53 7.82 -15.14
C SER A 421 -4.29 9.15 -15.12
N THR A 422 -5.18 9.40 -16.10
CA THR A 422 -6.00 10.62 -16.14
C THR A 422 -6.88 10.78 -14.89
N TRP A 423 -7.43 9.68 -14.36
CA TRP A 423 -8.20 9.69 -13.10
C TRP A 423 -7.28 9.86 -11.89
N ARG A 424 -6.18 9.13 -11.85
CA ARG A 424 -5.18 9.19 -10.78
C ARG A 424 -4.58 10.59 -10.63
N ASP A 425 -4.24 11.25 -11.75
CA ASP A 425 -3.52 12.52 -11.76
C ASP A 425 -4.43 13.76 -11.71
N ALA A 426 -5.74 13.56 -11.64
CA ALA A 426 -6.73 14.65 -11.59
C ALA A 426 -6.69 15.50 -10.31
N LEU A 427 -5.76 15.25 -9.39
CA LEU A 427 -5.57 15.98 -8.13
C LEU A 427 -4.75 17.25 -8.27
N ALA A 428 -4.00 17.41 -9.37
CA ALA A 428 -3.09 18.52 -9.58
C ALA A 428 -3.75 19.90 -9.34
N GLY A 429 -3.11 20.72 -8.51
CA GLY A 429 -3.57 22.07 -8.14
C GLY A 429 -4.70 22.13 -7.10
N ARG A 430 -5.30 21.00 -6.69
CA ARG A 430 -6.36 20.94 -5.67
C ARG A 430 -6.34 19.64 -4.85
N PRO A 431 -5.19 19.10 -4.42
CA PRO A 431 -5.16 17.85 -3.66
C PRO A 431 -6.02 17.94 -2.40
N GLY A 432 -6.76 16.89 -2.09
CA GLY A 432 -7.71 16.80 -0.99
C GLY A 432 -9.06 17.45 -1.28
N LEU A 433 -9.07 18.64 -1.87
CA LEU A 433 -10.32 19.34 -2.19
C LEU A 433 -11.06 18.69 -3.38
N THR A 434 -10.32 18.14 -4.33
CA THR A 434 -10.89 17.41 -5.48
C THR A 434 -11.56 16.12 -5.02
N GLU A 435 -10.91 15.38 -4.14
CA GLU A 435 -11.42 14.13 -3.57
C GLU A 435 -12.62 14.38 -2.64
N CYS A 436 -12.58 15.45 -1.85
CA CYS A 436 -13.73 15.88 -1.03
C CYS A 436 -14.96 16.19 -1.88
N ASP A 437 -14.80 16.79 -3.07
CA ASP A 437 -15.90 17.03 -3.99
C ASP A 437 -16.51 15.71 -4.49
N ASP A 438 -15.69 14.69 -4.78
CA ASP A 438 -16.14 13.36 -5.20
C ASP A 438 -16.83 12.61 -4.04
N ILE A 439 -16.27 12.66 -2.84
CA ILE A 439 -16.88 12.08 -1.63
C ILE A 439 -18.25 12.72 -1.36
N ALA A 440 -18.37 14.04 -1.55
CA ALA A 440 -19.63 14.74 -1.42
C ALA A 440 -20.68 14.29 -2.45
N ALA A 441 -20.28 14.05 -3.70
CA ALA A 441 -21.18 13.55 -4.73
C ALA A 441 -21.72 12.16 -4.37
N VAL A 442 -20.85 11.25 -3.90
CA VAL A 442 -21.26 9.91 -3.45
C VAL A 442 -22.15 9.99 -2.19
N HIS A 443 -21.86 10.89 -1.26
CA HIS A 443 -22.73 11.14 -0.10
C HIS A 443 -24.12 11.63 -0.54
N ASP A 444 -24.22 12.56 -1.50
CA ASP A 444 -25.50 13.06 -2.01
C ASP A 444 -26.28 11.96 -2.75
N TRP A 445 -25.58 11.11 -3.51
CA TRP A 445 -26.17 9.92 -4.12
C TRP A 445 -26.70 8.94 -3.05
N ALA A 446 -25.91 8.61 -2.03
CA ALA A 446 -26.31 7.68 -0.98
C ALA A 446 -27.55 8.17 -0.21
N ARG A 447 -27.66 9.48 -0.01
CA ARG A 447 -28.82 10.13 0.59
C ARG A 447 -30.04 10.08 -0.34
N SER A 448 -29.89 10.48 -1.59
CA SER A 448 -31.00 10.59 -2.56
C SER A 448 -31.56 9.23 -2.97
N SER A 449 -30.71 8.19 -3.00
CA SER A 449 -31.13 6.80 -3.24
C SER A 449 -31.82 6.14 -2.04
N GLY A 450 -31.87 6.82 -0.89
CA GLY A 450 -32.44 6.26 0.33
C GLY A 450 -31.52 5.27 1.05
N LEU A 451 -30.25 5.13 0.65
CA LEU A 451 -29.28 4.26 1.32
C LEU A 451 -28.90 4.83 2.69
N ALA A 452 -28.44 6.08 2.72
CA ALA A 452 -27.90 6.71 3.90
C ALA A 452 -28.92 7.66 4.58
N ASN A 453 -28.97 7.59 5.90
CA ASN A 453 -29.66 8.58 6.71
C ASN A 453 -28.76 9.83 6.85
N PRO A 454 -29.15 11.00 6.32
CA PRO A 454 -28.32 12.19 6.34
C PRO A 454 -27.93 12.69 7.75
N ALA A 455 -28.71 12.35 8.76
CA ALA A 455 -28.43 12.69 10.16
C ALA A 455 -27.52 11.65 10.85
N ARG A 456 -26.97 10.66 10.12
CA ARG A 456 -26.20 9.55 10.65
C ARG A 456 -25.07 9.12 9.72
N CYS A 457 -24.38 10.07 9.09
CA CYS A 457 -23.24 9.83 8.23
C CYS A 457 -21.92 10.10 8.96
N ILE A 458 -21.03 9.12 8.93
CA ILE A 458 -19.69 9.17 9.49
C ILE A 458 -18.69 9.24 8.34
N LEU A 459 -17.66 10.09 8.46
CA LEU A 459 -16.51 10.09 7.57
C LEU A 459 -15.33 9.47 8.31
N ALA A 460 -14.68 8.45 7.74
CA ALA A 460 -13.56 7.78 8.38
C ALA A 460 -12.52 7.32 7.35
N GLY A 461 -11.24 7.36 7.73
CA GLY A 461 -10.17 6.91 6.85
C GLY A 461 -8.82 6.93 7.54
N GLY A 462 -7.83 6.29 6.89
CA GLY A 462 -6.45 6.26 7.36
C GLY A 462 -5.49 6.92 6.39
N SER A 463 -4.36 7.47 6.89
CA SER A 463 -3.35 8.12 6.08
C SER A 463 -3.96 9.26 5.24
N TRP A 464 -3.83 9.21 3.92
CA TRP A 464 -4.53 10.14 3.02
C TRP A 464 -6.05 10.15 3.24
N GLY A 465 -6.68 9.00 3.51
CA GLY A 465 -8.10 8.94 3.89
C GLY A 465 -8.41 9.61 5.22
N GLY A 466 -7.46 9.58 6.17
CA GLY A 466 -7.50 10.35 7.42
C GLY A 466 -7.40 11.85 7.18
N TYR A 467 -6.51 12.27 6.29
CA TYR A 467 -6.40 13.64 5.79
C TYR A 467 -7.73 14.11 5.18
N LEU A 468 -8.30 13.32 4.26
CA LEU A 468 -9.59 13.63 3.63
C LEU A 468 -10.73 13.68 4.66
N THR A 469 -10.65 12.86 5.71
CA THR A 469 -11.59 12.92 6.83
C THR A 469 -11.51 14.27 7.53
N LEU A 470 -10.34 14.71 7.96
CA LEU A 470 -10.18 16.00 8.64
C LEU A 470 -10.54 17.17 7.73
N LEU A 471 -10.13 17.13 6.47
CA LEU A 471 -10.46 18.17 5.49
C LEU A 471 -11.97 18.23 5.22
N GLY A 472 -12.63 17.09 5.05
CA GLY A 472 -14.08 16.99 4.85
C GLY A 472 -14.87 17.49 6.06
N MET A 473 -14.40 17.20 7.30
CA MET A 473 -15.03 17.73 8.53
C MET A 473 -15.01 19.25 8.59
N GLY A 474 -13.97 19.89 8.04
CA GLY A 474 -13.84 21.34 8.01
C GLY A 474 -14.51 22.02 6.80
N THR A 475 -14.36 21.44 5.61
CA THR A 475 -14.88 22.02 4.35
C THR A 475 -16.35 21.68 4.08
N GLN A 476 -16.87 20.61 4.69
CA GLN A 476 -18.22 20.08 4.46
C GLN A 476 -18.96 19.78 5.79
N PRO A 477 -18.96 20.71 6.76
CA PRO A 477 -19.36 20.45 8.16
C PRO A 477 -20.84 20.05 8.34
N ASP A 478 -21.68 20.29 7.33
CA ASP A 478 -23.12 19.94 7.39
C ASP A 478 -23.43 18.51 6.89
N ARG A 479 -22.43 17.78 6.38
CA ARG A 479 -22.59 16.41 5.85
C ARG A 479 -22.30 15.35 6.90
N TRP A 480 -21.40 15.62 7.83
CA TRP A 480 -20.80 14.62 8.70
C TRP A 480 -21.22 14.83 10.15
N VAL A 481 -21.62 13.75 10.81
CA VAL A 481 -22.05 13.74 12.22
C VAL A 481 -20.90 13.33 13.15
N ALA A 482 -19.91 12.64 12.63
CA ALA A 482 -18.67 12.28 13.32
C ALA A 482 -17.55 12.02 12.30
N GLY A 483 -16.30 12.28 12.71
CA GLY A 483 -15.09 11.97 11.92
C GLY A 483 -14.12 11.08 12.66
N VAL A 484 -13.56 10.05 12.00
CA VAL A 484 -12.49 9.18 12.54
C VAL A 484 -11.30 9.22 11.59
N ALA A 485 -10.24 9.89 12.01
CA ALA A 485 -9.02 10.07 11.22
C ALA A 485 -7.86 9.28 11.83
N GLU A 486 -7.34 8.32 11.08
CA GLU A 486 -6.21 7.49 11.50
C GLU A 486 -4.95 7.96 10.81
N VAL A 487 -3.89 8.21 11.58
CA VAL A 487 -2.58 8.66 11.09
C VAL A 487 -2.68 9.71 9.98
N PRO A 488 -3.44 10.81 10.20
CA PRO A 488 -3.76 11.77 9.15
C PRO A 488 -2.65 12.78 8.91
N VAL A 489 -2.62 13.38 7.71
CA VAL A 489 -2.05 14.72 7.53
C VAL A 489 -3.10 15.75 7.96
N ALA A 490 -2.74 16.65 8.87
CA ALA A 490 -3.64 17.64 9.46
C ALA A 490 -3.16 19.09 9.28
N ASP A 491 -1.84 19.30 9.23
CA ASP A 491 -1.16 20.56 8.94
C ASP A 491 -0.03 20.30 7.94
N TYR A 492 -0.28 20.53 6.67
CA TYR A 492 0.65 20.20 5.59
C TYR A 492 1.98 20.96 5.65
N LEU A 493 1.99 22.20 6.19
CA LEU A 493 3.26 22.93 6.29
C LEU A 493 4.19 22.26 7.31
N ALA A 494 3.64 21.88 8.46
CA ALA A 494 4.42 21.19 9.49
C ALA A 494 4.73 19.74 9.10
N ALA A 495 3.83 19.04 8.37
CA ALA A 495 4.08 17.72 7.84
C ALA A 495 5.29 17.71 6.90
N TYR A 496 5.30 18.58 5.89
CA TYR A 496 6.38 18.71 4.93
C TYR A 496 7.76 18.97 5.56
N GLU A 497 7.80 19.70 6.68
CA GLU A 497 9.07 19.97 7.39
C GLU A 497 9.63 18.71 8.08
N ASP A 498 8.77 17.82 8.54
CA ASP A 498 9.13 16.70 9.45
C ASP A 498 9.08 15.33 8.79
N GLU A 499 8.42 15.16 7.64
CA GLU A 499 8.25 13.88 6.96
C GLU A 499 9.51 13.42 6.22
N MET A 500 9.57 12.13 5.92
CA MET A 500 10.67 11.52 5.16
C MET A 500 10.79 12.11 3.74
N GLU A 501 12.03 12.18 3.21
CA GLU A 501 12.32 12.84 1.92
C GLU A 501 11.50 12.29 0.74
N SER A 502 11.22 11.00 0.70
CA SER A 502 10.39 10.42 -0.37
C SER A 502 8.97 10.99 -0.41
N LEU A 503 8.38 11.35 0.75
CA LEU A 503 7.09 12.01 0.81
C LEU A 503 7.19 13.50 0.48
N ARG A 504 8.25 14.19 0.93
CA ARG A 504 8.52 15.57 0.48
C ARG A 504 8.62 15.67 -1.05
N ALA A 505 9.29 14.70 -1.68
CA ALA A 505 9.40 14.62 -3.13
C ALA A 505 8.03 14.36 -3.80
N PHE A 506 7.24 13.44 -3.24
CA PHE A 506 5.87 13.19 -3.69
C PHE A 506 5.00 14.44 -3.57
N ASP A 507 5.06 15.14 -2.44
CA ASP A 507 4.31 16.37 -2.20
C ASP A 507 4.72 17.48 -3.18
N ARG A 508 6.02 17.67 -3.43
CA ARG A 508 6.49 18.65 -4.44
C ARG A 508 5.89 18.35 -5.82
N ALA A 509 5.85 17.09 -6.23
CA ALA A 509 5.25 16.68 -7.49
C ALA A 509 3.73 16.90 -7.51
N LEU A 510 3.03 16.56 -6.41
CA LEU A 510 1.57 16.69 -6.31
C LEU A 510 1.09 18.14 -6.24
N PHE A 511 1.80 18.98 -5.48
CA PHE A 511 1.45 20.40 -5.30
C PHE A 511 2.05 21.31 -6.37
N GLY A 512 3.00 20.80 -7.18
CA GLY A 512 3.71 21.58 -8.20
C GLY A 512 4.79 22.48 -7.63
N GLY A 513 5.35 22.15 -6.48
CA GLY A 513 6.44 22.86 -5.82
C GLY A 513 6.45 22.68 -4.32
N SER A 514 7.50 23.17 -3.66
CA SER A 514 7.66 23.18 -2.21
C SER A 514 6.76 24.23 -1.51
N PRO A 515 6.57 24.14 -0.19
CA PRO A 515 5.85 25.18 0.57
C PRO A 515 6.42 26.60 0.44
N THR A 516 7.70 26.76 0.10
CA THR A 516 8.32 28.05 -0.16
C THR A 516 7.91 28.65 -1.51
N GLU A 517 7.54 27.80 -2.46
CA GLU A 517 7.13 28.20 -3.82
C GLU A 517 5.61 28.33 -3.95
N VAL A 518 4.86 27.38 -3.39
CA VAL A 518 3.39 27.31 -3.54
C VAL A 518 2.66 27.24 -2.19
N GLY A 519 3.20 27.87 -1.14
CA GLY A 519 2.70 27.77 0.24
C GLY A 519 1.23 28.09 0.45
N ASP A 520 0.62 28.96 -0.39
CA ASP A 520 -0.81 29.24 -0.32
C ASP A 520 -1.66 28.04 -0.75
N LEU A 521 -1.15 27.18 -1.64
CA LEU A 521 -1.81 25.93 -2.02
C LEU A 521 -1.75 24.94 -0.85
N TYR A 522 -0.58 24.75 -0.23
CA TYR A 522 -0.44 23.92 0.97
C TYR A 522 -1.40 24.34 2.08
N ARG A 523 -1.52 25.65 2.37
CA ARG A 523 -2.49 26.15 3.35
C ARG A 523 -3.94 25.86 2.98
N ARG A 524 -4.32 26.08 1.71
CA ARG A 524 -5.68 25.79 1.24
C ARG A 524 -6.04 24.31 1.30
N CYS A 525 -5.08 23.44 1.12
CA CYS A 525 -5.26 22.00 1.18
C CYS A 525 -5.08 21.42 2.59
N SER A 526 -4.74 22.25 3.58
CA SER A 526 -4.43 21.83 4.95
C SER A 526 -5.68 21.83 5.84
N PRO A 527 -6.06 20.72 6.48
CA PRO A 527 -7.21 20.63 7.37
C PRO A 527 -7.23 21.69 8.47
N ILE A 528 -6.08 22.03 9.05
CA ILE A 528 -5.96 23.05 10.11
C ILE A 528 -6.52 24.40 9.70
N SER A 529 -6.52 24.72 8.40
CA SER A 529 -7.08 25.97 7.87
C SER A 529 -8.60 26.08 8.01
N TYR A 530 -9.28 24.98 8.28
CA TYR A 530 -10.75 24.90 8.35
C TYR A 530 -11.29 24.54 9.73
N VAL A 531 -10.45 24.54 10.76
CA VAL A 531 -10.82 24.17 12.14
C VAL A 531 -12.01 24.99 12.66
N ASP A 532 -12.10 26.27 12.31
CA ASP A 532 -13.22 27.13 12.73
C ASP A 532 -14.59 26.59 12.28
N ALA A 533 -14.63 25.97 11.11
CA ALA A 533 -15.86 25.43 10.52
C ALA A 533 -16.24 24.03 11.04
N VAL A 534 -15.34 23.29 11.68
CA VAL A 534 -15.61 21.96 12.24
C VAL A 534 -16.76 22.05 13.25
N ARG A 535 -17.78 21.21 13.11
CA ARG A 535 -18.99 21.21 13.96
C ARG A 535 -19.19 19.90 14.70
N ALA A 536 -18.89 18.78 14.05
CA ALA A 536 -19.10 17.46 14.60
C ALA A 536 -17.83 16.98 15.33
N PRO A 537 -17.96 16.06 16.29
CA PRO A 537 -16.83 15.48 17.01
C PRO A 537 -15.86 14.74 16.09
N VAL A 538 -14.57 14.82 16.43
CA VAL A 538 -13.48 14.19 15.68
C VAL A 538 -12.67 13.28 16.61
N LEU A 539 -12.41 12.06 16.18
CA LEU A 539 -11.42 11.17 16.78
C LEU A 539 -10.18 11.13 15.87
N VAL A 540 -9.01 11.32 16.47
CA VAL A 540 -7.72 11.12 15.79
C VAL A 540 -6.99 9.94 16.41
N LEU A 541 -6.52 9.00 15.60
CA LEU A 541 -5.61 7.94 16.00
C LEU A 541 -4.22 8.29 15.45
N ALA A 542 -3.19 8.30 16.31
CA ALA A 542 -1.86 8.77 15.96
C ALA A 542 -0.78 7.77 16.39
N GLY A 543 0.09 7.39 15.44
CA GLY A 543 1.30 6.62 15.72
C GLY A 543 2.38 7.52 16.32
N ALA A 544 3.04 7.04 17.37
CA ALA A 544 4.07 7.82 18.07
C ALA A 544 5.36 7.96 17.25
N ASN A 545 5.65 6.97 16.40
CA ASN A 545 6.89 6.84 15.63
C ASN A 545 6.63 6.95 14.11
N ASP A 546 5.55 7.62 13.71
CA ASP A 546 5.13 7.71 12.30
C ASP A 546 6.02 8.67 11.50
N PRO A 547 6.84 8.18 10.55
CA PRO A 547 7.70 9.03 9.72
C PRO A 547 6.99 9.62 8.51
N ARG A 548 5.79 9.09 8.19
CA ARG A 548 4.98 9.51 7.03
C ARG A 548 4.02 10.64 7.38
N CYS A 549 3.43 10.57 8.60
CA CYS A 549 2.55 11.60 9.13
C CYS A 549 3.02 11.99 10.55
N PRO A 550 4.15 12.72 10.66
CA PRO A 550 4.80 13.01 11.93
C PRO A 550 3.89 13.69 12.94
N SER A 551 4.12 13.45 14.23
CA SER A 551 3.18 13.81 15.30
C SER A 551 2.95 15.33 15.45
N ARG A 552 3.96 16.19 15.18
CA ARG A 552 3.87 17.66 15.39
C ARG A 552 2.68 18.29 14.65
N GLN A 553 2.45 17.93 13.40
CA GLN A 553 1.36 18.45 12.59
C GLN A 553 -0.02 18.02 13.10
N ILE A 554 -0.13 16.82 13.70
CA ILE A 554 -1.36 16.35 14.39
C ILE A 554 -1.58 17.15 15.66
N GLU A 555 -0.55 17.37 16.48
CA GLU A 555 -0.65 18.18 17.71
C GLU A 555 -1.04 19.63 17.44
N ASN A 556 -0.55 20.22 16.34
CA ASN A 556 -0.99 21.55 15.88
C ASN A 556 -2.51 21.59 15.65
N TYR A 557 -3.05 20.59 14.98
CA TYR A 557 -4.48 20.49 14.68
C TYR A 557 -5.32 20.28 15.94
N LEU A 558 -4.89 19.34 16.82
CA LEU A 558 -5.58 19.09 18.10
C LEU A 558 -5.59 20.32 19.00
N THR A 559 -4.48 21.05 19.08
CA THR A 559 -4.39 22.32 19.80
C THR A 559 -5.36 23.36 19.23
N ALA A 560 -5.41 23.46 17.89
CA ALA A 560 -6.32 24.40 17.23
C ALA A 560 -7.80 24.05 17.46
N LEU A 561 -8.17 22.76 17.55
CA LEU A 561 -9.52 22.31 17.94
C LEU A 561 -9.82 22.69 19.39
N ALA A 562 -8.89 22.41 20.32
CA ALA A 562 -9.04 22.72 21.74
C ALA A 562 -9.25 24.22 21.99
N ASP A 563 -8.43 25.07 21.38
CA ASP A 563 -8.49 26.54 21.51
C ASP A 563 -9.84 27.11 21.05
N ARG A 564 -10.54 26.39 20.15
CA ARG A 564 -11.87 26.76 19.63
C ARG A 564 -13.03 26.02 20.31
N GLY A 565 -12.73 25.24 21.35
CA GLY A 565 -13.72 24.44 22.07
C GLY A 565 -14.42 23.40 21.21
N LYS A 566 -13.75 22.88 20.16
CA LYS A 566 -14.29 21.84 19.29
C LYS A 566 -14.16 20.49 19.97
N GLU A 567 -15.22 19.67 19.93
CA GLU A 567 -15.23 18.34 20.51
C GLU A 567 -14.28 17.42 19.74
N HIS A 568 -13.28 16.86 20.44
CA HIS A 568 -12.33 15.94 19.84
C HIS A 568 -11.76 14.97 20.86
N GLU A 569 -11.33 13.80 20.37
CA GLU A 569 -10.62 12.77 21.12
C GLU A 569 -9.36 12.36 20.38
N VAL A 570 -8.37 11.85 21.10
CA VAL A 570 -7.15 11.31 20.50
C VAL A 570 -6.79 9.98 21.15
N TYR A 571 -6.43 9.00 20.31
CA TYR A 571 -5.82 7.74 20.73
C TYR A 571 -4.41 7.66 20.15
N ARG A 572 -3.41 7.54 21.04
CA ARG A 572 -2.00 7.39 20.66
C ARG A 572 -1.55 5.98 20.89
N PHE A 573 -0.85 5.41 19.90
CA PHE A 573 -0.30 4.06 19.97
C PHE A 573 1.19 4.07 19.68
N ASP A 574 1.90 3.11 20.26
CA ASP A 574 3.37 2.99 20.20
C ASP A 574 3.77 2.14 18.99
N ALA A 575 3.65 2.72 17.80
CA ALA A 575 4.07 2.17 16.51
C ALA A 575 4.23 3.30 15.48
N GLY A 576 4.64 2.96 14.25
CA GLY A 576 4.78 3.88 13.13
C GLY A 576 3.45 4.23 12.45
N HIS A 577 3.46 4.24 11.11
CA HIS A 577 2.27 4.58 10.28
C HIS A 577 1.13 3.54 10.36
N GLY A 578 1.30 2.49 11.12
CA GLY A 578 0.34 1.45 11.42
C GLY A 578 0.96 0.48 12.41
N SER A 579 0.17 -0.46 12.94
CA SER A 579 0.67 -1.50 13.83
C SER A 579 0.67 -2.86 13.15
N LEU A 580 1.77 -3.58 13.26
CA LEU A 580 1.88 -4.99 12.85
C LEU A 580 1.44 -5.96 13.97
N VAL A 581 1.10 -5.40 15.16
CA VAL A 581 0.59 -6.16 16.31
C VAL A 581 -0.93 -6.24 16.22
N ILE A 582 -1.47 -7.44 16.10
CA ILE A 582 -2.90 -7.69 15.87
C ILE A 582 -3.79 -7.13 16.98
N GLU A 583 -3.41 -7.32 18.24
CA GLU A 583 -4.20 -6.81 19.38
C GLU A 583 -4.20 -5.27 19.43
N GLU A 584 -3.15 -4.60 18.95
CA GLU A 584 -3.15 -3.14 18.83
C GLU A 584 -4.09 -2.68 17.71
N THR A 585 -4.06 -3.34 16.53
CA THR A 585 -5.01 -3.08 15.44
C THR A 585 -6.47 -3.27 15.89
N ILE A 586 -6.75 -4.32 16.67
CA ILE A 586 -8.07 -4.56 17.27
C ILE A 586 -8.46 -3.40 18.21
N ARG A 587 -7.55 -2.92 19.05
CA ARG A 587 -7.80 -1.77 19.95
C ARG A 587 -8.14 -0.50 19.18
N GLN A 588 -7.39 -0.19 18.12
CA GLN A 588 -7.64 0.97 17.27
C GLN A 588 -9.04 0.92 16.64
N VAL A 589 -9.43 -0.24 16.11
CA VAL A 589 -10.78 -0.45 15.56
C VAL A 589 -11.86 -0.34 16.64
N ALA A 590 -11.64 -0.91 17.82
CA ALA A 590 -12.58 -0.82 18.94
C ALA A 590 -12.80 0.64 19.38
N VAL A 591 -11.73 1.43 19.51
CA VAL A 591 -11.80 2.87 19.84
C VAL A 591 -12.60 3.64 18.80
N GLY A 592 -12.34 3.38 17.50
CA GLY A 592 -13.08 4.00 16.40
C GLY A 592 -14.57 3.64 16.42
N LEU A 593 -14.90 2.36 16.59
CA LEU A 593 -16.28 1.89 16.67
C LEU A 593 -17.02 2.44 17.91
N GLU A 594 -16.36 2.43 19.08
CA GLU A 594 -16.95 2.99 20.30
C GLU A 594 -17.30 4.47 20.12
N PHE A 595 -16.37 5.25 19.56
CA PHE A 595 -16.60 6.65 19.23
C PHE A 595 -17.79 6.81 18.27
N CYS A 596 -17.82 6.04 17.17
CA CYS A 596 -18.91 6.07 16.21
C CYS A 596 -20.27 5.72 16.85
N MET A 597 -20.33 4.66 17.65
CA MET A 597 -21.59 4.23 18.30
C MET A 597 -22.11 5.21 19.33
N ARG A 598 -21.22 5.95 20.00
CA ARG A 598 -21.57 6.98 20.97
C ARG A 598 -22.19 8.21 20.32
N HIS A 599 -21.66 8.65 19.17
CA HIS A 599 -22.11 9.87 18.48
C HIS A 599 -23.15 9.58 17.39
N VAL A 600 -23.10 8.42 16.76
CA VAL A 600 -23.95 8.01 15.64
C VAL A 600 -24.48 6.58 15.87
N PRO A 601 -25.36 6.35 16.84
CA PRO A 601 -25.90 5.01 17.10
C PRO A 601 -26.50 4.39 15.81
N PRO A 602 -26.20 3.12 15.47
CA PRO A 602 -26.65 2.51 14.22
C PRO A 602 -28.13 2.06 14.21
N ARG A 603 -28.97 2.61 15.10
CA ARG A 603 -30.40 2.28 15.24
C ARG A 603 -31.30 3.19 14.46
#